data_d167a4004e30b382c7afaf4364618f04
#
_entry.id   d167a4004e30b382c7afaf4364618f04
#
_cell.length_a   1.000
_cell.length_b   1.000
_cell.length_c   1.000
_cell.angle_alpha   90.00
_cell.angle_beta   90.00
_cell.angle_gamma   90.00
#
_symmetry.space_group_name_H-M   'P 1'
#
loop_
_entity.id
_entity.type
_entity.pdbx_description
1 polymer ?
#
loop_
_entity_poly.entity_id
_entity_poly.type
_entity_poly.pdbx_seq_one_letter_code
_entity_poly.pdbx_strand_id
1 'polypeptide(L)'
;MTDGQRTSRRSQAWFGAQGRSGMVYRSWMRNQGFGHEVFDGRPVIGIATSASELAPCNAHLTRVAEAVKRGVWQAGGLPLQFPTMATGETLMRPTAMLYRNLMAMEVEELIRANPLDGVVLLSGCDKTTPAMLMGAASVDLPAVMVTGGPMLNGKYRGQDVGSGTHVWKFEEDLKTGRMTEEECFFAEGCMARSNGHCMTMGTASTMACMAEALGMQLPGSAAWPAVDSRRMEAAQAAGQRIVRMVEEELRPSQILTREAFENAIRVNAAIGGSTNAIIHLTAIAGRVGVELSLRDFDDLARAVPTLVNLMPSGTYLMEDFCYAGGLPAVMAELLRGKLLHGERITVTGRTIAENTESAERVNSDVITGLDAPFQPAGTGTAVLRGNLCPDGAVIKQSAASPHLLTHRGPARVFDSPEAYHEVADDPELDIDENTVIVIRNAGPKGYPGMPEVSNVPLPAKLLKAGVKDMVRVCDGRMSGTGYGTVVLHVAPEAAVGGPLALVRDGDPIVLDVPNRTLRLDVDDTELTRRRETWRAPAERHTSGYAWLYTQNVEQAHQGADFGFLRGSRGHEVPRDSH
;
A
#
# COMPACT_ATOMS: atom_id res chain seq x y z
N MET A 1 7.83 -26.06 38.33
CA MET A 1 6.83 -25.65 37.34
C MET A 1 6.42 -26.89 36.60
N THR A 2 5.19 -27.29 36.76
CA THR A 2 4.62 -28.56 36.30
C THR A 2 4.63 -28.63 34.78
N ASP A 3 4.98 -29.79 34.28
CA ASP A 3 5.02 -30.22 32.87
C ASP A 3 3.58 -30.25 32.27
N GLY A 4 2.98 -29.04 32.10
CA GLY A 4 1.67 -28.84 31.49
C GLY A 4 1.86 -28.70 30.00
N GLN A 5 1.40 -29.70 29.25
CA GLN A 5 1.14 -29.77 27.80
C GLN A 5 1.68 -28.56 26.99
N ARG A 6 2.98 -28.57 26.66
CA ARG A 6 3.48 -27.79 25.50
C ARG A 6 2.82 -28.40 24.27
N THR A 7 1.87 -27.70 23.68
CA THR A 7 1.38 -28.05 22.35
C THR A 7 2.59 -28.20 21.44
N SER A 8 2.71 -29.33 20.77
CA SER A 8 3.85 -29.63 19.90
C SER A 8 3.93 -28.54 18.81
N ARG A 9 5.07 -27.83 18.72
CA ARG A 9 5.29 -26.85 17.66
C ARG A 9 5.06 -27.46 16.29
N ARG A 10 4.53 -26.68 15.36
CA ARG A 10 4.19 -27.12 14.01
C ARG A 10 5.40 -27.74 13.27
N SER A 11 6.59 -27.14 13.41
CA SER A 11 7.83 -27.63 12.82
C SER A 11 8.23 -29.05 13.27
N GLN A 12 7.72 -29.51 14.42
CA GLN A 12 8.00 -30.85 14.93
C GLN A 12 7.33 -31.96 14.12
N ALA A 13 6.31 -31.66 13.32
CA ALA A 13 5.77 -32.59 12.34
C ALA A 13 6.82 -33.01 11.29
N TRP A 14 7.83 -32.19 11.05
CA TRP A 14 8.97 -32.50 10.18
C TRP A 14 10.21 -32.91 10.99
N PHE A 15 10.75 -32.03 11.82
CA PHE A 15 12.04 -32.23 12.48
C PHE A 15 11.99 -33.16 13.69
N GLY A 16 10.82 -33.26 14.33
CA GLY A 16 10.55 -34.23 15.41
C GLY A 16 10.08 -35.60 14.91
N ALA A 17 9.74 -35.73 13.61
CA ALA A 17 9.26 -36.98 13.05
C ALA A 17 10.29 -38.11 13.22
N GLN A 18 9.78 -39.32 13.52
CA GLN A 18 10.57 -40.52 13.66
C GLN A 18 10.65 -41.27 12.32
N GLY A 19 11.59 -42.22 12.24
CA GLY A 19 11.73 -43.09 11.07
C GLY A 19 12.26 -42.37 9.83
N ARG A 20 11.81 -42.83 8.66
CA ARG A 20 12.32 -42.42 7.35
C ARG A 20 12.11 -40.93 7.08
N SER A 21 10.90 -40.41 7.28
CA SER A 21 10.55 -39.03 6.98
C SER A 21 11.41 -38.04 7.79
N GLY A 22 11.49 -38.23 9.10
CA GLY A 22 12.31 -37.36 9.95
C GLY A 22 13.81 -37.44 9.61
N MET A 23 14.31 -38.62 9.21
CA MET A 23 15.69 -38.78 8.74
C MET A 23 15.93 -37.98 7.44
N VAL A 24 15.01 -38.01 6.48
CA VAL A 24 15.09 -37.23 5.24
C VAL A 24 15.14 -35.75 5.57
N TYR A 25 14.17 -35.22 6.33
CA TYR A 25 14.11 -33.79 6.65
C TYR A 25 15.36 -33.28 7.35
N ARG A 26 15.82 -33.94 8.40
CA ARG A 26 17.02 -33.52 9.14
C ARG A 26 18.32 -33.69 8.35
N SER A 27 18.45 -34.76 7.55
CA SER A 27 19.67 -34.96 6.76
C SER A 27 19.84 -33.90 5.66
N TRP A 28 18.73 -33.51 4.99
CA TRP A 28 18.77 -32.44 3.99
C TRP A 28 19.07 -31.07 4.60
N MET A 29 18.59 -30.77 5.79
CA MET A 29 18.98 -29.54 6.49
C MET A 29 20.45 -29.53 6.91
N ARG A 30 20.99 -30.69 7.27
CA ARG A 30 22.42 -30.84 7.63
C ARG A 30 23.37 -30.57 6.47
N ASN A 31 22.95 -30.72 5.22
CA ASN A 31 23.80 -30.38 4.07
C ASN A 31 24.14 -28.88 4.00
N GLN A 32 23.37 -28.04 4.70
CA GLN A 32 23.63 -26.60 4.85
C GLN A 32 24.56 -26.26 6.02
N GLY A 33 25.13 -27.28 6.70
CA GLY A 33 26.03 -27.08 7.83
C GLY A 33 25.34 -27.01 9.20
N PHE A 34 24.02 -27.24 9.28
CA PHE A 34 23.34 -27.30 10.57
C PHE A 34 23.72 -28.55 11.35
N GLY A 35 24.11 -28.39 12.62
CA GLY A 35 24.36 -29.50 13.55
C GLY A 35 23.05 -30.17 14.01
N HIS A 36 23.18 -31.26 14.74
CA HIS A 36 22.02 -32.01 15.25
C HIS A 36 21.24 -31.21 16.31
N GLU A 37 21.92 -30.36 17.04
CA GLU A 37 21.42 -29.54 18.15
C GLU A 37 20.33 -28.54 17.73
N VAL A 38 20.21 -28.19 16.43
CA VAL A 38 19.16 -27.27 15.97
C VAL A 38 17.79 -27.93 15.87
N PHE A 39 17.71 -29.28 15.94
CA PHE A 39 16.45 -30.04 15.85
C PHE A 39 15.90 -30.43 17.23
N ASP A 40 16.28 -29.70 18.28
CA ASP A 40 15.92 -29.93 19.68
C ASP A 40 14.49 -29.50 20.06
N GLY A 41 13.69 -29.08 19.08
CA GLY A 41 12.32 -28.59 19.29
C GLY A 41 12.24 -27.08 19.46
N ARG A 42 13.32 -26.32 19.20
CA ARG A 42 13.29 -24.86 19.17
C ARG A 42 12.35 -24.30 18.10
N PRO A 43 11.84 -23.05 18.24
CA PRO A 43 11.04 -22.41 17.21
C PRO A 43 11.78 -22.28 15.89
N VAL A 44 11.15 -22.65 14.80
CA VAL A 44 11.66 -22.48 13.44
C VAL A 44 11.00 -21.24 12.82
N ILE A 45 11.83 -20.24 12.53
CA ILE A 45 11.38 -18.94 12.06
C ILE A 45 11.73 -18.75 10.59
N GLY A 46 10.71 -18.62 9.75
CA GLY A 46 10.88 -18.21 8.36
C GLY A 46 11.24 -16.73 8.26
N ILE A 47 12.15 -16.40 7.36
CA ILE A 47 12.44 -15.01 6.99
C ILE A 47 12.11 -14.87 5.52
N ALA A 48 10.88 -14.42 5.24
CA ALA A 48 10.39 -14.16 3.90
C ALA A 48 10.99 -12.85 3.39
N THR A 49 11.80 -12.88 2.34
CA THR A 49 12.47 -11.69 1.84
C THR A 49 12.14 -11.41 0.38
N SER A 50 11.69 -10.19 0.09
CA SER A 50 11.51 -9.66 -1.26
C SER A 50 12.73 -8.89 -1.78
N ALA A 51 13.94 -9.23 -1.31
CA ALA A 51 15.18 -8.64 -1.79
C ALA A 51 15.39 -8.91 -3.29
N SER A 52 15.61 -7.86 -4.08
CA SER A 52 15.87 -7.99 -5.52
C SER A 52 16.48 -6.70 -6.08
N GLU A 53 17.44 -6.81 -6.98
CA GLU A 53 17.96 -5.67 -7.74
C GLU A 53 16.94 -5.14 -8.76
N LEU A 54 16.00 -5.98 -9.21
CA LEU A 54 14.88 -5.56 -10.08
C LEU A 54 13.78 -4.79 -9.32
N ALA A 55 13.85 -4.74 -7.99
CA ALA A 55 13.01 -3.92 -7.14
C ALA A 55 13.90 -3.03 -6.27
N PRO A 56 14.38 -1.87 -6.77
CA PRO A 56 15.39 -1.04 -6.09
C PRO A 56 15.05 -0.68 -4.65
N CYS A 57 13.75 -0.48 -4.35
CA CYS A 57 13.26 -0.25 -2.99
C CYS A 57 13.61 -1.38 -2.01
N ASN A 58 13.84 -2.59 -2.52
CA ASN A 58 14.03 -3.83 -1.74
C ASN A 58 15.48 -4.35 -1.81
N ALA A 59 16.35 -3.76 -2.61
CA ALA A 59 17.69 -4.29 -2.88
C ALA A 59 18.54 -4.52 -1.62
N HIS A 60 18.36 -3.70 -0.59
CA HIS A 60 19.11 -3.78 0.68
C HIS A 60 18.56 -4.80 1.69
N LEU A 61 17.39 -5.41 1.44
CA LEU A 61 16.71 -6.29 2.40
C LEU A 61 17.51 -7.54 2.76
N THR A 62 18.47 -7.96 1.95
CA THR A 62 19.40 -9.03 2.30
C THR A 62 20.18 -8.70 3.58
N ARG A 63 20.63 -7.45 3.76
CA ARG A 63 21.32 -7.00 4.96
C ARG A 63 20.38 -6.97 6.17
N VAL A 64 19.12 -6.57 5.95
CA VAL A 64 18.08 -6.58 6.99
C VAL A 64 17.80 -8.01 7.44
N ALA A 65 17.75 -8.98 6.52
CA ALA A 65 17.57 -10.39 6.83
C ALA A 65 18.67 -10.94 7.77
N GLU A 66 19.92 -10.54 7.57
CA GLU A 66 21.03 -10.96 8.46
C GLU A 66 20.87 -10.39 9.90
N ALA A 67 20.32 -9.19 10.04
CA ALA A 67 20.01 -8.64 11.36
C ALA A 67 18.87 -9.43 12.03
N VAL A 68 17.83 -9.80 11.29
CA VAL A 68 16.75 -10.65 11.78
C VAL A 68 17.28 -12.00 12.24
N LYS A 69 18.15 -12.66 11.44
CA LYS A 69 18.78 -13.96 11.82
C LYS A 69 19.51 -13.86 13.15
N ARG A 70 20.27 -12.78 13.37
CA ARG A 70 20.95 -12.56 14.66
C ARG A 70 19.95 -12.55 15.82
N GLY A 71 18.84 -11.82 15.65
CA GLY A 71 17.79 -11.74 16.68
C GLY A 71 17.14 -13.08 16.97
N VAL A 72 16.82 -13.86 15.93
CA VAL A 72 16.24 -15.21 16.08
C VAL A 72 17.19 -16.15 16.81
N TRP A 73 18.48 -16.19 16.41
CA TRP A 73 19.49 -17.00 17.10
C TRP A 73 19.66 -16.60 18.56
N GLN A 74 19.72 -15.30 18.87
CA GLN A 74 19.83 -14.80 20.24
C GLN A 74 18.66 -15.21 21.13
N ALA A 75 17.47 -15.31 20.54
CA ALA A 75 16.26 -15.75 21.25
C ALA A 75 16.09 -17.27 21.30
N GLY A 76 17.04 -18.05 20.76
CA GLY A 76 17.02 -19.51 20.78
C GLY A 76 16.18 -20.16 19.66
N GLY A 77 15.79 -19.43 18.63
CA GLY A 77 15.11 -19.96 17.44
C GLY A 77 16.07 -20.43 16.34
N LEU A 78 15.54 -21.14 15.35
CA LEU A 78 16.23 -21.51 14.10
C LEU A 78 15.74 -20.61 12.96
N PRO A 79 16.53 -19.65 12.43
CA PRO A 79 16.13 -18.83 11.32
C PRO A 79 16.36 -19.53 9.98
N LEU A 80 15.34 -19.54 9.13
CA LEU A 80 15.40 -20.07 7.75
C LEU A 80 14.94 -18.99 6.79
N GLN A 81 15.87 -18.42 6.02
CA GLN A 81 15.54 -17.41 5.01
C GLN A 81 15.08 -18.06 3.72
N PHE A 82 14.03 -17.50 3.12
CA PHE A 82 13.56 -17.90 1.80
C PHE A 82 13.16 -16.66 0.98
N PRO A 83 13.41 -16.69 -0.35
CA PRO A 83 13.02 -15.61 -1.24
C PRO A 83 11.52 -15.65 -1.47
N THR A 84 10.95 -14.48 -1.73
CA THR A 84 9.62 -14.30 -2.28
C THR A 84 9.69 -13.47 -3.54
N MET A 85 8.63 -13.43 -4.32
CA MET A 85 8.51 -12.51 -5.45
C MET A 85 8.81 -11.07 -4.98
N ALA A 86 9.55 -10.32 -5.78
CA ALA A 86 9.86 -8.92 -5.54
C ALA A 86 9.15 -8.04 -6.58
N THR A 87 8.06 -7.40 -6.19
CA THR A 87 7.25 -6.56 -7.07
C THR A 87 7.61 -5.09 -6.88
N GLY A 88 8.40 -4.53 -7.82
CA GLY A 88 8.86 -3.14 -7.79
C GLY A 88 8.09 -2.25 -8.78
N GLU A 89 7.31 -1.28 -8.29
CA GLU A 89 6.47 -0.43 -9.15
C GLU A 89 7.26 0.38 -10.18
N THR A 90 8.49 0.77 -9.86
CA THR A 90 9.30 1.65 -10.72
C THR A 90 9.77 1.01 -12.03
N LEU A 91 9.99 -0.31 -12.05
CA LEU A 91 10.54 -1.01 -13.23
C LEU A 91 9.57 -2.02 -13.84
N MET A 92 8.58 -2.46 -13.08
CA MET A 92 7.69 -3.56 -13.47
C MET A 92 6.56 -3.07 -14.35
N ARG A 93 6.29 -3.78 -15.46
CA ARG A 93 5.18 -3.48 -16.38
C ARG A 93 4.19 -4.64 -16.45
N PRO A 94 2.90 -4.37 -16.60
CA PRO A 94 2.25 -3.05 -16.70
C PRO A 94 2.23 -2.31 -15.36
N THR A 95 2.25 -3.00 -14.23
CA THR A 95 2.28 -2.49 -12.85
C THR A 95 2.59 -3.62 -11.88
N ALA A 96 3.29 -3.34 -10.77
CA ALA A 96 3.50 -4.32 -9.70
C ALA A 96 2.17 -4.82 -9.09
N MET A 97 1.09 -4.04 -9.19
CA MET A 97 -0.22 -4.41 -8.66
C MET A 97 -0.82 -5.64 -9.35
N LEU A 98 -0.54 -5.88 -10.63
CA LEU A 98 -0.94 -7.12 -11.31
C LEU A 98 -0.44 -8.35 -10.54
N TYR A 99 0.75 -8.28 -9.99
CA TYR A 99 1.43 -9.39 -9.33
C TYR A 99 1.24 -9.43 -7.81
N ARG A 100 0.55 -8.43 -7.20
CA ARG A 100 0.31 -8.39 -5.74
C ARG A 100 -0.39 -9.66 -5.23
N ASN A 101 -1.44 -10.11 -5.92
CA ASN A 101 -2.20 -11.29 -5.51
C ASN A 101 -1.40 -12.59 -5.72
N LEU A 102 -0.62 -12.67 -6.81
CA LEU A 102 0.28 -13.80 -7.06
C LEU A 102 1.33 -13.94 -5.96
N MET A 103 1.99 -12.82 -5.60
CA MET A 103 2.94 -12.77 -4.50
C MET A 103 2.29 -13.16 -3.17
N ALA A 104 1.07 -12.69 -2.91
CA ALA A 104 0.35 -13.05 -1.68
C ALA A 104 0.07 -14.54 -1.60
N MET A 105 -0.30 -15.18 -2.72
CA MET A 105 -0.48 -16.63 -2.82
C MET A 105 0.84 -17.37 -2.61
N GLU A 106 1.92 -16.92 -3.24
CA GLU A 106 3.26 -17.49 -3.07
C GLU A 106 3.69 -17.46 -1.60
N VAL A 107 3.59 -16.30 -0.95
CA VAL A 107 3.94 -16.14 0.47
C VAL A 107 3.11 -17.08 1.35
N GLU A 108 1.79 -17.14 1.12
CA GLU A 108 0.88 -18.02 1.83
C GLU A 108 1.31 -19.48 1.71
N GLU A 109 1.54 -19.98 0.49
CA GLU A 109 1.86 -21.39 0.27
C GLU A 109 3.28 -21.73 0.74
N LEU A 110 4.26 -20.84 0.62
CA LEU A 110 5.60 -21.06 1.17
C LEU A 110 5.58 -21.17 2.71
N ILE A 111 4.77 -20.35 3.39
CA ILE A 111 4.62 -20.44 4.86
C ILE A 111 3.89 -21.73 5.23
N ARG A 112 2.80 -22.08 4.52
CA ARG A 112 1.98 -23.26 4.84
C ARG A 112 2.71 -24.57 4.56
N ALA A 113 3.44 -24.68 3.45
CA ALA A 113 4.07 -25.92 3.02
C ALA A 113 5.36 -26.28 3.78
N ASN A 114 5.99 -25.34 4.48
CA ASN A 114 7.30 -25.50 5.10
C ASN A 114 7.23 -25.61 6.64
N PRO A 115 8.29 -26.15 7.30
CA PRO A 115 8.34 -26.42 8.73
C PRO A 115 8.51 -25.16 9.58
N LEU A 116 7.62 -24.19 9.42
CA LEU A 116 7.72 -22.88 10.10
C LEU A 116 6.74 -22.80 11.27
N ASP A 117 7.19 -22.23 12.38
CA ASP A 117 6.37 -21.91 13.56
C ASP A 117 5.97 -20.43 13.61
N GLY A 118 6.73 -19.57 12.93
CA GLY A 118 6.48 -18.14 12.79
C GLY A 118 7.26 -17.56 11.63
N VAL A 119 6.96 -16.32 11.22
CA VAL A 119 7.57 -15.68 10.06
C VAL A 119 7.88 -14.20 10.28
N VAL A 120 9.04 -13.76 9.82
CA VAL A 120 9.38 -12.34 9.65
C VAL A 120 9.24 -11.98 8.18
N LEU A 121 8.49 -10.93 7.89
CA LEU A 121 8.15 -10.47 6.55
C LEU A 121 8.99 -9.25 6.20
N LEU A 122 9.91 -9.36 5.22
CA LEU A 122 10.79 -8.28 4.80
C LEU A 122 10.31 -7.67 3.49
N SER A 123 9.83 -6.46 3.54
CA SER A 123 9.28 -5.73 2.39
C SER A 123 9.74 -4.28 2.32
N GLY A 124 9.56 -3.60 1.20
CA GLY A 124 9.96 -2.20 1.07
C GLY A 124 9.15 -1.43 0.02
N CYS A 125 8.66 -2.07 -1.03
CA CYS A 125 7.90 -1.41 -2.09
C CYS A 125 6.39 -1.46 -1.82
N ASP A 126 5.64 -0.61 -2.51
CA ASP A 126 4.20 -0.38 -2.31
C ASP A 126 3.32 -1.63 -2.37
N LYS A 127 3.66 -2.62 -3.21
CA LYS A 127 2.85 -3.85 -3.38
C LYS A 127 3.41 -5.02 -2.60
N THR A 128 4.71 -4.99 -2.23
CA THR A 128 5.31 -6.08 -1.45
C THR A 128 4.80 -6.10 -0.01
N THR A 129 4.63 -4.93 0.62
CA THR A 129 4.12 -4.84 1.99
C THR A 129 2.71 -5.42 2.14
N PRO A 130 1.71 -4.98 1.36
CA PRO A 130 0.38 -5.57 1.46
C PRO A 130 0.34 -7.04 1.03
N ALA A 131 1.09 -7.45 0.00
CA ALA A 131 1.12 -8.85 -0.45
C ALA A 131 1.62 -9.80 0.64
N MET A 132 2.69 -9.44 1.35
CA MET A 132 3.21 -10.23 2.46
C MET A 132 2.24 -10.30 3.64
N LEU A 133 1.60 -9.18 4.01
CA LEU A 133 0.58 -9.17 5.06
C LEU A 133 -0.62 -10.03 4.67
N MET A 134 -1.10 -9.96 3.42
CA MET A 134 -2.17 -10.81 2.90
C MET A 134 -1.83 -12.30 3.02
N GLY A 135 -0.63 -12.71 2.59
CA GLY A 135 -0.17 -14.10 2.66
C GLY A 135 -0.06 -14.60 4.10
N ALA A 136 0.58 -13.84 4.98
CA ALA A 136 0.73 -14.21 6.38
C ALA A 136 -0.62 -14.26 7.13
N ALA A 137 -1.52 -13.29 6.86
CA ALA A 137 -2.87 -13.25 7.40
C ALA A 137 -3.69 -14.49 7.04
N SER A 138 -3.53 -14.99 5.81
CA SER A 138 -4.23 -16.20 5.34
C SER A 138 -3.81 -17.47 6.05
N VAL A 139 -2.52 -17.57 6.45
CA VAL A 139 -1.97 -18.76 7.13
C VAL A 139 -2.21 -18.69 8.64
N ASP A 140 -2.22 -17.48 9.20
CA ASP A 140 -2.41 -17.24 10.63
C ASP A 140 -1.39 -17.93 11.54
N LEU A 141 -0.11 -17.95 11.14
CA LEU A 141 1.01 -18.21 12.03
C LEU A 141 1.54 -16.90 12.61
N PRO A 142 2.18 -16.92 13.81
CA PRO A 142 2.85 -15.74 14.33
C PRO A 142 3.68 -15.04 13.25
N ALA A 143 3.44 -13.74 13.05
CA ALA A 143 4.08 -12.98 11.98
C ALA A 143 4.41 -11.55 12.44
N VAL A 144 5.58 -11.05 12.04
CA VAL A 144 6.00 -9.67 12.25
C VAL A 144 6.53 -9.07 10.95
N MET A 145 6.09 -7.84 10.63
CA MET A 145 6.56 -7.09 9.48
C MET A 145 7.80 -6.28 9.84
N VAL A 146 8.78 -6.25 8.93
CA VAL A 146 9.92 -5.34 8.96
C VAL A 146 10.02 -4.68 7.59
N THR A 147 9.66 -3.41 7.50
CA THR A 147 9.79 -2.64 6.26
C THR A 147 11.22 -2.14 6.07
N GLY A 148 11.64 -2.01 4.79
CA GLY A 148 13.00 -1.59 4.45
C GLY A 148 13.33 -0.14 4.80
N GLY A 149 12.31 0.70 4.97
CA GLY A 149 12.45 2.12 5.28
C GLY A 149 12.58 3.03 4.05
N PRO A 150 12.31 4.33 4.21
CA PRO A 150 12.44 5.32 3.16
C PRO A 150 13.91 5.64 2.82
N MET A 151 14.13 6.16 1.61
CA MET A 151 15.39 6.83 1.26
C MET A 151 15.58 8.08 2.13
N LEU A 152 16.81 8.56 2.22
CA LEU A 152 17.13 9.90 2.74
C LEU A 152 16.54 10.97 1.81
N ASN A 153 16.25 12.16 2.35
CA ASN A 153 15.77 13.29 1.55
C ASN A 153 16.69 13.58 0.37
N GLY A 154 16.17 13.64 -0.85
CA GLY A 154 16.92 14.08 -2.02
C GLY A 154 17.34 15.55 -1.85
N LYS A 155 18.42 15.96 -2.51
CA LYS A 155 18.98 17.32 -2.42
C LYS A 155 19.30 17.87 -3.80
N TYR A 156 18.59 18.90 -4.22
CA TYR A 156 18.83 19.58 -5.51
C TYR A 156 18.91 21.09 -5.32
N ARG A 157 20.03 21.70 -5.71
CA ARG A 157 20.26 23.17 -5.59
C ARG A 157 19.93 23.73 -4.20
N GLY A 158 20.29 22.99 -3.14
CA GLY A 158 20.07 23.41 -1.75
C GLY A 158 18.66 23.22 -1.20
N GLN A 159 17.76 22.64 -2.00
CA GLN A 159 16.38 22.31 -1.59
C GLN A 159 16.20 20.81 -1.46
N ASP A 160 15.26 20.42 -0.60
CA ASP A 160 14.82 19.05 -0.48
C ASP A 160 13.93 18.67 -1.67
N VAL A 161 14.22 17.53 -2.27
CA VAL A 161 13.45 16.98 -3.40
C VAL A 161 12.99 15.57 -3.06
N GLY A 162 11.69 15.32 -3.23
CA GLY A 162 11.07 14.04 -2.96
C GLY A 162 10.94 13.20 -4.23
N SER A 163 11.23 11.92 -4.14
CA SER A 163 10.98 10.94 -5.20
C SER A 163 9.49 10.93 -5.60
N GLY A 164 9.21 10.75 -6.85
CA GLY A 164 7.85 10.77 -7.40
C GLY A 164 7.29 12.18 -7.53
N THR A 165 7.02 12.88 -6.44
CA THR A 165 6.42 14.23 -6.46
C THR A 165 7.23 15.21 -7.31
N HIS A 166 8.56 15.23 -7.18
CA HIS A 166 9.41 16.11 -8.00
C HIS A 166 9.61 15.59 -9.43
N VAL A 167 9.40 14.32 -9.71
CA VAL A 167 9.37 13.82 -11.09
C VAL A 167 8.26 14.50 -11.88
N TRP A 168 7.04 14.56 -11.32
CA TRP A 168 5.93 15.28 -11.95
C TRP A 168 6.22 16.77 -12.14
N LYS A 169 6.78 17.40 -11.11
CA LYS A 169 7.15 18.83 -11.17
C LYS A 169 8.24 19.12 -12.20
N PHE A 170 9.27 18.29 -12.27
CA PHE A 170 10.36 18.48 -13.25
C PHE A 170 9.88 18.20 -14.67
N GLU A 171 8.95 17.27 -14.87
CA GLU A 171 8.30 17.08 -16.17
C GLU A 171 7.50 18.34 -16.60
N GLU A 172 6.75 18.95 -15.70
CA GLU A 172 6.04 20.20 -15.96
C GLU A 172 7.01 21.36 -16.26
N ASP A 173 8.12 21.45 -15.52
CA ASP A 173 9.15 22.46 -15.74
C ASP A 173 9.87 22.27 -17.09
N LEU A 174 10.13 21.03 -17.49
CA LEU A 174 10.68 20.69 -18.80
C LEU A 174 9.70 21.08 -19.93
N LYS A 175 8.42 20.68 -19.83
CA LYS A 175 7.39 20.99 -20.83
C LYS A 175 7.15 22.49 -21.01
N THR A 176 7.37 23.26 -19.96
CA THR A 176 7.20 24.73 -20.00
C THR A 176 8.49 25.49 -20.27
N GLY A 177 9.62 24.81 -20.45
CA GLY A 177 10.93 25.41 -20.71
C GLY A 177 11.56 26.10 -19.49
N ARG A 178 11.07 25.83 -18.29
CA ARG A 178 11.67 26.32 -17.02
C ARG A 178 12.87 25.48 -16.59
N MET A 179 13.06 24.30 -17.15
CA MET A 179 14.14 23.38 -16.89
C MET A 179 14.63 22.79 -18.22
N THR A 180 15.94 22.56 -18.35
CA THR A 180 16.53 21.89 -19.50
C THR A 180 16.63 20.38 -19.27
N GLU A 181 16.83 19.58 -20.35
CA GLU A 181 17.06 18.13 -20.25
C GLU A 181 18.34 17.82 -19.43
N GLU A 182 19.41 18.61 -19.58
CA GLU A 182 20.65 18.45 -18.83
C GLU A 182 20.44 18.68 -17.32
N GLU A 183 19.66 19.73 -16.96
CA GLU A 183 19.29 19.98 -15.56
C GLU A 183 18.42 18.87 -14.99
N CYS A 184 17.49 18.34 -15.78
CA CYS A 184 16.65 17.22 -15.40
C CYS A 184 17.49 15.96 -15.13
N PHE A 185 18.40 15.62 -16.03
CA PHE A 185 19.33 14.49 -15.87
C PHE A 185 20.19 14.62 -14.61
N PHE A 186 20.68 15.83 -14.30
CA PHE A 186 21.42 16.06 -13.07
C PHE A 186 20.54 15.89 -11.83
N ALA A 187 19.27 16.38 -11.87
CA ALA A 187 18.32 16.27 -10.77
C ALA A 187 17.95 14.81 -10.44
N GLU A 188 17.90 13.92 -11.43
CA GLU A 188 17.66 12.48 -11.23
C GLU A 188 18.63 11.86 -10.22
N GLY A 189 19.93 12.13 -10.35
CA GLY A 189 20.96 11.64 -9.43
C GLY A 189 20.84 12.23 -8.02
N CYS A 190 20.20 13.40 -7.89
CA CYS A 190 20.02 14.08 -6.62
C CYS A 190 18.80 13.56 -5.83
N MET A 191 17.81 12.97 -6.49
CA MET A 191 16.59 12.47 -5.85
C MET A 191 16.81 11.15 -5.11
N ALA A 192 17.47 10.16 -5.74
CA ALA A 192 17.58 8.80 -5.20
C ALA A 192 18.98 8.52 -4.65
N ARG A 193 19.35 9.15 -3.55
CA ARG A 193 20.72 9.16 -3.02
C ARG A 193 21.05 8.08 -1.98
N SER A 194 20.12 7.19 -1.65
CA SER A 194 20.33 6.08 -0.72
C SER A 194 19.45 4.87 -1.06
N ASN A 195 19.72 3.73 -0.44
CA ASN A 195 18.75 2.64 -0.41
C ASN A 195 17.44 3.07 0.25
N GLY A 196 16.35 2.34 -0.03
CA GLY A 196 15.05 2.56 0.56
C GLY A 196 13.93 2.75 -0.47
N HIS A 197 12.71 2.84 0.01
CA HIS A 197 11.55 3.19 -0.81
C HIS A 197 11.39 4.72 -0.93
N CYS A 198 10.39 5.18 -1.69
CA CYS A 198 10.11 6.61 -1.85
C CYS A 198 10.05 7.33 -0.50
N MET A 199 10.69 8.52 -0.41
CA MET A 199 10.77 9.32 0.80
C MET A 199 9.63 10.33 0.95
N THR A 200 8.66 10.37 0.03
CA THR A 200 7.39 11.09 0.19
C THR A 200 6.37 10.21 0.90
N MET A 201 5.25 10.76 1.36
CA MET A 201 4.11 9.98 1.86
C MET A 201 3.33 9.37 0.68
N GLY A 202 4.06 8.65 -0.17
CA GLY A 202 3.52 7.81 -1.24
C GLY A 202 3.01 6.46 -0.70
N THR A 203 2.70 5.52 -1.60
CA THR A 203 2.10 4.24 -1.19
C THR A 203 3.04 3.38 -0.35
N ALA A 204 4.34 3.35 -0.65
CA ALA A 204 5.30 2.55 0.13
C ALA A 204 5.40 3.03 1.58
N SER A 205 5.59 4.36 1.80
CA SER A 205 5.61 4.96 3.14
C SER A 205 4.27 4.79 3.85
N THR A 206 3.16 5.00 3.14
CA THR A 206 1.81 4.78 3.69
C THR A 206 1.64 3.34 4.15
N MET A 207 2.00 2.34 3.34
CA MET A 207 1.82 0.95 3.74
C MET A 207 2.76 0.51 4.88
N ALA A 208 3.96 1.11 5.00
CA ALA A 208 4.81 0.93 6.17
C ALA A 208 4.13 1.49 7.44
N CYS A 209 3.54 2.69 7.35
CA CYS A 209 2.75 3.27 8.45
C CYS A 209 1.49 2.44 8.75
N MET A 210 0.83 1.89 7.74
CA MET A 210 -0.34 1.01 7.94
C MET A 210 0.04 -0.30 8.64
N ALA A 211 1.17 -0.91 8.29
CA ALA A 211 1.65 -2.12 8.98
C ALA A 211 1.91 -1.85 10.48
N GLU A 212 2.45 -0.68 10.83
CA GLU A 212 2.65 -0.26 12.21
C GLU A 212 1.31 0.08 12.90
N ALA A 213 0.42 0.83 12.26
CA ALA A 213 -0.89 1.19 12.80
C ALA A 213 -1.82 -0.02 13.02
N LEU A 214 -1.71 -1.05 12.18
CA LEU A 214 -2.38 -2.35 12.35
C LEU A 214 -1.79 -3.15 13.52
N GLY A 215 -0.63 -2.75 14.07
CA GLY A 215 0.06 -3.47 15.12
C GLY A 215 0.96 -4.61 14.63
N MET A 216 1.20 -4.75 13.32
CA MET A 216 1.99 -5.84 12.72
C MET A 216 3.50 -5.54 12.61
N GLN A 217 3.94 -4.33 12.98
CA GLN A 217 5.33 -3.86 12.92
C GLN A 217 5.73 -3.20 14.24
N LEU A 218 7.04 -3.21 14.56
CA LEU A 218 7.54 -2.59 15.78
C LEU A 218 7.38 -1.06 15.74
N PRO A 219 7.00 -0.42 16.85
CA PRO A 219 6.74 1.02 16.92
C PRO A 219 7.91 1.88 16.44
N GLY A 220 7.61 2.93 15.66
CA GLY A 220 8.56 3.89 15.11
C GLY A 220 9.31 3.40 13.88
N SER A 221 9.33 2.12 13.62
CA SER A 221 10.15 1.56 12.56
C SER A 221 9.63 1.84 11.14
N ALA A 222 8.38 2.28 10.97
CA ALA A 222 7.86 2.69 9.66
C ALA A 222 8.62 3.89 9.06
N ALA A 223 9.04 4.84 9.92
CA ALA A 223 9.65 6.09 9.47
C ALA A 223 11.19 6.09 9.41
N TRP A 224 11.87 5.13 10.06
CA TRP A 224 13.34 5.14 10.06
C TRP A 224 13.91 4.94 8.66
N PRO A 225 14.85 5.78 8.21
CA PRO A 225 15.48 5.62 6.90
C PRO A 225 16.14 4.25 6.72
N ALA A 226 16.21 3.77 5.50
CA ALA A 226 16.77 2.46 5.17
C ALA A 226 18.25 2.32 5.56
N VAL A 227 18.99 3.42 5.59
CA VAL A 227 20.42 3.48 5.91
C VAL A 227 20.71 3.85 7.36
N ASP A 228 19.68 4.14 8.16
CA ASP A 228 19.81 4.43 9.59
C ASP A 228 20.13 3.15 10.37
N SER A 229 21.05 3.22 11.35
CA SER A 229 21.44 2.06 12.16
C SER A 229 20.27 1.46 12.94
N ARG A 230 19.30 2.28 13.36
CA ARG A 230 18.07 1.85 14.02
C ARG A 230 17.24 0.86 13.18
N ARG A 231 17.37 0.90 11.85
CA ARG A 231 16.77 -0.11 10.95
C ARG A 231 17.28 -1.52 11.25
N MET A 232 18.59 -1.67 11.48
CA MET A 232 19.21 -2.96 11.82
C MET A 232 18.86 -3.39 13.24
N GLU A 233 18.77 -2.44 14.18
CA GLU A 233 18.33 -2.70 15.55
C GLU A 233 16.88 -3.20 15.58
N ALA A 234 15.97 -2.55 14.84
CA ALA A 234 14.58 -2.99 14.71
C ALA A 234 14.46 -4.39 14.07
N ALA A 235 15.27 -4.67 13.05
CA ALA A 235 15.28 -5.97 12.40
C ALA A 235 15.72 -7.07 13.37
N GLN A 236 16.77 -6.82 14.16
CA GLN A 236 17.23 -7.75 15.19
C GLN A 236 16.19 -7.93 16.30
N ALA A 237 15.58 -6.83 16.77
CA ALA A 237 14.51 -6.88 17.77
C ALA A 237 13.28 -7.65 17.26
N ALA A 238 12.91 -7.49 15.99
CA ALA A 238 11.84 -8.26 15.35
C ALA A 238 12.17 -9.77 15.32
N GLY A 239 13.43 -10.11 15.04
CA GLY A 239 13.93 -11.49 15.12
C GLY A 239 13.83 -12.09 16.53
N GLN A 240 14.13 -11.32 17.57
CA GLN A 240 13.93 -11.76 18.96
C GLN A 240 12.43 -11.87 19.31
N ARG A 241 11.65 -10.91 18.84
CA ARG A 241 10.22 -10.83 19.17
C ARG A 241 9.42 -11.98 18.57
N ILE A 242 9.66 -12.34 17.31
CA ILE A 242 8.93 -13.43 16.66
C ILE A 242 9.09 -14.78 17.38
N VAL A 243 10.25 -15.06 17.95
CA VAL A 243 10.47 -16.27 18.75
C VAL A 243 9.55 -16.30 19.97
N ARG A 244 9.42 -15.15 20.66
CA ARG A 244 8.49 -15.01 21.80
C ARG A 244 7.02 -15.09 21.36
N MET A 245 6.66 -14.49 20.21
CA MET A 245 5.30 -14.58 19.69
C MET A 245 4.88 -16.02 19.41
N VAL A 246 5.82 -16.87 18.96
CA VAL A 246 5.56 -18.32 18.80
C VAL A 246 5.29 -18.98 20.15
N GLU A 247 6.01 -18.59 21.20
CA GLU A 247 5.80 -19.12 22.56
C GLU A 247 4.48 -18.63 23.20
N GLU A 248 4.09 -17.40 22.87
CA GLU A 248 2.86 -16.74 23.33
C GLU A 248 1.65 -17.14 22.47
N GLU A 249 1.85 -17.83 21.34
CA GLU A 249 0.82 -18.11 20.32
C GLU A 249 0.13 -16.84 19.80
N LEU A 250 0.87 -15.71 19.73
CA LEU A 250 0.33 -14.44 19.26
C LEU A 250 0.31 -14.41 17.73
N ARG A 251 -0.89 -14.43 17.15
CA ARG A 251 -1.16 -14.63 15.73
C ARG A 251 -1.77 -13.39 15.06
N PRO A 252 -1.67 -13.25 13.73
CA PRO A 252 -2.31 -12.18 12.98
C PRO A 252 -3.81 -12.00 13.27
N SER A 253 -4.59 -13.07 13.41
CA SER A 253 -6.03 -12.99 13.72
C SER A 253 -6.36 -12.31 15.05
N GLN A 254 -5.43 -12.32 16.01
CA GLN A 254 -5.59 -11.64 17.31
C GLN A 254 -5.26 -10.14 17.22
N ILE A 255 -4.44 -9.75 16.24
CA ILE A 255 -3.95 -8.37 16.03
C ILE A 255 -4.81 -7.67 14.98
N LEU A 256 -5.06 -8.30 13.84
CA LEU A 256 -5.79 -7.76 12.69
C LEU A 256 -7.31 -7.83 12.91
N THR A 257 -7.79 -7.18 13.97
CA THR A 257 -9.21 -7.09 14.30
C THR A 257 -9.89 -5.93 13.55
N ARG A 258 -11.21 -5.85 13.59
CA ARG A 258 -11.96 -4.74 13.01
C ARG A 258 -11.45 -3.39 13.52
N GLU A 259 -11.21 -3.26 14.82
CA GLU A 259 -10.74 -2.02 15.45
C GLU A 259 -9.30 -1.66 15.02
N ALA A 260 -8.44 -2.66 14.75
CA ALA A 260 -7.11 -2.41 14.22
C ALA A 260 -7.19 -1.80 12.80
N PHE A 261 -8.10 -2.27 11.96
CA PHE A 261 -8.34 -1.66 10.64
C PHE A 261 -8.96 -0.27 10.78
N GLU A 262 -9.86 -0.03 11.72
CA GLU A 262 -10.38 1.31 12.00
C GLU A 262 -9.28 2.27 12.43
N ASN A 263 -8.33 1.82 13.24
CA ASN A 263 -7.14 2.60 13.59
C ASN A 263 -6.31 2.92 12.35
N ALA A 264 -6.05 1.94 11.49
CA ALA A 264 -5.28 2.15 10.26
C ALA A 264 -5.96 3.15 9.31
N ILE A 265 -7.28 3.10 9.16
CA ILE A 265 -8.05 4.07 8.36
C ILE A 265 -7.91 5.49 8.91
N ARG A 266 -8.05 5.67 10.23
CA ARG A 266 -7.89 6.99 10.87
C ARG A 266 -6.46 7.51 10.78
N VAL A 267 -5.47 6.63 10.98
CA VAL A 267 -4.06 6.97 10.81
C VAL A 267 -3.76 7.36 9.35
N ASN A 268 -4.32 6.63 8.37
CA ASN A 268 -4.16 6.99 6.95
C ASN A 268 -4.67 8.42 6.64
N ALA A 269 -5.80 8.82 7.25
CA ALA A 269 -6.32 10.17 7.13
C ALA A 269 -5.39 11.19 7.79
N ALA A 270 -4.91 10.90 9.01
CA ALA A 270 -4.05 11.80 9.79
C ALA A 270 -2.68 12.06 9.13
N ILE A 271 -2.12 11.07 8.45
CA ILE A 271 -0.82 11.21 7.75
C ILE A 271 -0.97 11.73 6.31
N GLY A 272 -2.19 12.00 5.82
CA GLY A 272 -2.42 12.33 4.42
C GLY A 272 -1.96 11.22 3.47
N GLY A 273 -2.22 9.97 3.83
CA GLY A 273 -1.72 8.78 3.14
C GLY A 273 -2.28 8.57 1.73
N SER A 274 -1.79 7.54 1.07
CA SER A 274 -2.16 7.17 -0.30
C SER A 274 -3.57 6.61 -0.38
N THR A 275 -4.31 6.93 -1.45
CA THR A 275 -5.59 6.29 -1.80
C THR A 275 -5.46 4.79 -2.06
N ASN A 276 -4.27 4.32 -2.49
CA ASN A 276 -3.99 2.90 -2.68
C ASN A 276 -4.15 2.08 -1.40
N ALA A 277 -3.96 2.70 -0.21
CA ALA A 277 -4.17 2.06 1.07
C ALA A 277 -5.60 1.53 1.24
N ILE A 278 -6.61 2.17 0.66
CA ILE A 278 -7.99 1.70 0.69
C ILE A 278 -8.09 0.29 0.09
N ILE A 279 -7.56 0.10 -1.12
CA ILE A 279 -7.56 -1.19 -1.81
C ILE A 279 -6.77 -2.22 -1.00
N HIS A 280 -5.60 -1.84 -0.47
CA HIS A 280 -4.73 -2.76 0.25
C HIS A 280 -5.28 -3.17 1.61
N LEU A 281 -5.81 -2.23 2.40
CA LEU A 281 -6.43 -2.53 3.70
C LEU A 281 -7.67 -3.42 3.52
N THR A 282 -8.51 -3.15 2.50
CA THR A 282 -9.67 -3.98 2.18
C THR A 282 -9.25 -5.41 1.83
N ALA A 283 -8.17 -5.58 1.04
CA ALA A 283 -7.66 -6.91 0.69
C ALA A 283 -7.09 -7.65 1.91
N ILE A 284 -6.27 -6.97 2.75
CA ILE A 284 -5.70 -7.58 3.96
C ILE A 284 -6.82 -7.99 4.93
N ALA A 285 -7.82 -7.12 5.15
CA ALA A 285 -8.98 -7.40 5.99
C ALA A 285 -9.76 -8.62 5.49
N GLY A 286 -9.99 -8.71 4.18
CA GLY A 286 -10.62 -9.86 3.56
C GLY A 286 -9.92 -11.19 3.85
N ARG A 287 -8.58 -11.20 3.96
CA ARG A 287 -7.79 -12.41 4.25
C ARG A 287 -7.95 -12.92 5.69
N VAL A 288 -8.32 -12.07 6.64
CA VAL A 288 -8.66 -12.45 8.03
C VAL A 288 -10.16 -12.50 8.28
N GLY A 289 -10.99 -12.36 7.23
CA GLY A 289 -12.45 -12.40 7.35
C GLY A 289 -13.07 -11.15 7.98
N VAL A 290 -12.35 -10.02 8.00
CA VAL A 290 -12.89 -8.73 8.44
C VAL A 290 -13.48 -8.00 7.24
N GLU A 291 -14.74 -7.63 7.32
CA GLU A 291 -15.42 -6.86 6.28
C GLU A 291 -15.10 -5.38 6.41
N LEU A 292 -14.63 -4.77 5.33
CA LEU A 292 -14.44 -3.32 5.17
C LEU A 292 -15.16 -2.86 3.92
N SER A 293 -15.88 -1.75 4.03
CA SER A 293 -16.56 -1.09 2.91
C SER A 293 -15.99 0.32 2.69
N LEU A 294 -16.18 0.89 1.51
CA LEU A 294 -15.83 2.29 1.26
C LEU A 294 -16.54 3.26 2.21
N ARG A 295 -17.73 2.89 2.73
CA ARG A 295 -18.43 3.69 3.72
C ARG A 295 -17.62 3.80 5.03
N ASP A 296 -17.00 2.71 5.47
CA ASP A 296 -16.13 2.74 6.66
C ASP A 296 -14.97 3.71 6.48
N PHE A 297 -14.36 3.72 5.30
CA PHE A 297 -13.26 4.65 5.00
C PHE A 297 -13.72 6.12 5.04
N ASP A 298 -14.90 6.45 4.50
CA ASP A 298 -15.42 7.83 4.54
C ASP A 298 -15.82 8.24 5.97
N ASP A 299 -16.61 7.41 6.65
CA ASP A 299 -17.16 7.72 7.97
C ASP A 299 -16.05 7.89 9.03
N LEU A 300 -15.04 6.99 9.03
CA LEU A 300 -13.95 7.02 9.99
C LEU A 300 -12.93 8.13 9.70
N ALA A 301 -12.62 8.39 8.42
CA ALA A 301 -11.67 9.43 8.04
C ALA A 301 -12.24 10.84 8.21
N ARG A 302 -13.57 11.01 8.12
CA ARG A 302 -14.23 12.33 8.15
C ARG A 302 -13.98 13.09 9.46
N ALA A 303 -13.86 12.39 10.59
CA ALA A 303 -13.61 13.00 11.89
C ALA A 303 -12.13 13.32 12.15
N VAL A 304 -11.23 12.88 11.27
CA VAL A 304 -9.78 12.96 11.49
C VAL A 304 -9.17 14.07 10.66
N PRO A 305 -8.48 15.04 11.29
CA PRO A 305 -7.70 16.05 10.58
C PRO A 305 -6.39 15.47 10.05
N THR A 306 -5.85 16.05 8.97
CA THR A 306 -4.49 15.75 8.56
C THR A 306 -3.51 16.45 9.48
N LEU A 307 -2.64 15.68 10.14
CA LEU A 307 -1.68 16.17 11.14
C LEU A 307 -0.26 16.30 10.57
N VAL A 308 0.00 15.68 9.42
CA VAL A 308 1.37 15.55 8.91
C VAL A 308 1.56 16.35 7.64
N ASN A 309 2.54 17.28 7.67
CA ASN A 309 2.89 18.17 6.57
C ASN A 309 3.94 17.52 5.65
N LEU A 310 3.58 16.43 4.98
CA LEU A 310 4.48 15.73 4.06
C LEU A 310 4.02 15.80 2.60
N MET A 311 4.98 15.82 1.67
CA MET A 311 4.70 15.67 0.24
C MET A 311 3.95 14.35 -0.02
N PRO A 312 2.96 14.34 -0.94
CA PRO A 312 2.57 15.39 -1.88
C PRO A 312 1.56 16.41 -1.33
N SER A 313 0.98 16.20 -0.15
CA SER A 313 -0.03 17.09 0.44
C SER A 313 0.59 18.31 1.15
N GLY A 314 1.87 18.25 1.48
CA GLY A 314 2.63 19.26 2.21
C GLY A 314 4.03 19.45 1.66
N THR A 315 4.98 19.77 2.55
CA THR A 315 6.31 20.28 2.17
C THR A 315 7.45 19.33 2.53
N TYR A 316 7.38 18.66 3.68
CA TYR A 316 8.47 17.85 4.23
C TYR A 316 8.50 16.43 3.67
N LEU A 317 9.51 15.64 4.05
CA LEU A 317 9.77 14.29 3.61
C LEU A 317 9.85 13.29 4.78
N MET A 318 9.99 12.01 4.51
CA MET A 318 9.95 10.96 5.52
C MET A 318 11.10 11.03 6.53
N GLU A 319 12.28 11.53 6.15
CA GLU A 319 13.40 11.76 7.07
C GLU A 319 13.02 12.83 8.11
N ASP A 320 12.38 13.94 7.68
CA ASP A 320 11.89 14.99 8.58
C ASP A 320 10.79 14.42 9.51
N PHE A 321 9.89 13.60 8.97
CA PHE A 321 8.85 12.93 9.75
C PHE A 321 9.43 12.02 10.83
N CYS A 322 10.47 11.27 10.49
CA CYS A 322 11.18 10.43 11.45
C CYS A 322 11.71 11.25 12.64
N TYR A 323 12.38 12.36 12.38
CA TYR A 323 12.95 13.19 13.42
C TYR A 323 11.92 14.07 14.15
N ALA A 324 10.75 14.27 13.57
CA ALA A 324 9.63 14.97 14.22
C ALA A 324 8.88 14.11 15.26
N GLY A 325 9.20 12.82 15.35
CA GLY A 325 8.57 11.86 16.28
C GLY A 325 7.95 10.64 15.58
N GLY A 326 7.85 10.66 14.25
CA GLY A 326 7.37 9.56 13.43
C GLY A 326 5.91 9.18 13.70
N LEU A 327 5.56 7.95 13.32
CA LEU A 327 4.18 7.46 13.46
C LEU A 327 3.72 7.35 14.92
N PRO A 328 4.56 6.95 15.89
CA PRO A 328 4.15 6.92 17.29
C PRO A 328 3.65 8.28 17.81
N ALA A 329 4.27 9.38 17.42
CA ALA A 329 3.85 10.73 17.81
C ALA A 329 2.46 11.09 17.23
N VAL A 330 2.18 10.70 15.99
CA VAL A 330 0.86 10.87 15.37
C VAL A 330 -0.19 10.03 16.09
N MET A 331 0.12 8.77 16.39
CA MET A 331 -0.81 7.87 17.07
C MET A 331 -1.08 8.32 18.51
N ALA A 332 -0.07 8.80 19.23
CA ALA A 332 -0.25 9.38 20.57
C ALA A 332 -1.20 10.60 20.54
N GLU A 333 -1.03 11.46 19.53
CA GLU A 333 -1.91 12.62 19.34
C GLU A 333 -3.36 12.21 19.04
N LEU A 334 -3.56 11.20 18.18
CA LEU A 334 -4.89 10.65 17.89
C LEU A 334 -5.51 9.97 19.11
N LEU A 335 -4.72 9.29 19.95
CA LEU A 335 -5.18 8.71 21.22
C LEU A 335 -5.62 9.79 22.22
N ARG A 336 -4.87 10.89 22.32
CA ARG A 336 -5.26 12.06 23.13
C ARG A 336 -6.62 12.61 22.70
N GLY A 337 -6.91 12.58 21.41
CA GLY A 337 -8.20 12.96 20.82
C GLY A 337 -9.28 11.88 20.89
N LYS A 338 -8.99 10.71 21.47
CA LYS A 338 -9.90 9.53 21.52
C LYS A 338 -10.34 9.06 20.12
N LEU A 339 -9.44 9.19 19.14
CA LEU A 339 -9.66 8.81 17.75
C LEU A 339 -9.11 7.42 17.43
N LEU A 340 -8.43 6.74 18.35
CA LEU A 340 -7.93 5.38 18.18
C LEU A 340 -8.40 4.44 19.28
N HIS A 341 -8.49 3.18 18.95
CA HIS A 341 -8.70 2.06 19.90
C HIS A 341 -7.35 1.70 20.52
N GLY A 342 -7.00 2.37 21.61
CA GLY A 342 -5.68 2.27 22.24
C GLY A 342 -5.39 0.93 22.92
N GLU A 343 -6.45 0.17 23.26
CA GLU A 343 -6.37 -1.14 23.92
C GLU A 343 -6.00 -2.29 22.96
N ARG A 344 -5.90 -2.05 21.65
CA ARG A 344 -5.56 -3.11 20.68
C ARG A 344 -4.14 -3.59 20.86
N ILE A 345 -4.00 -4.93 20.93
CA ILE A 345 -2.71 -5.60 21.06
C ILE A 345 -1.93 -5.53 19.75
N THR A 346 -0.61 -5.48 19.85
CA THR A 346 0.32 -5.45 18.71
C THR A 346 1.32 -6.61 18.78
N VAL A 347 2.15 -6.75 17.74
CA VAL A 347 3.26 -7.73 17.72
C VAL A 347 4.20 -7.60 18.92
N THR A 348 4.25 -6.45 19.61
CA THR A 348 5.08 -6.30 20.81
C THR A 348 4.55 -7.09 22.02
N GLY A 349 3.31 -7.57 21.98
CA GLY A 349 2.59 -8.12 23.13
C GLY A 349 2.02 -7.03 24.05
N ARG A 350 2.15 -5.76 23.67
CA ARG A 350 1.61 -4.58 24.36
C ARG A 350 0.55 -3.92 23.50
N THR A 351 -0.27 -3.11 24.13
CA THR A 351 -1.30 -2.33 23.44
C THR A 351 -0.71 -1.15 22.68
N ILE A 352 -1.50 -0.58 21.77
CA ILE A 352 -1.12 0.65 21.05
C ILE A 352 -0.85 1.78 22.03
N ALA A 353 -1.70 1.98 23.04
CA ALA A 353 -1.53 3.00 24.06
C ALA A 353 -0.19 2.87 24.81
N GLU A 354 0.15 1.65 25.25
CA GLU A 354 1.41 1.39 25.93
C GLU A 354 2.65 1.58 25.02
N ASN A 355 2.50 1.28 23.73
CA ASN A 355 3.60 1.45 22.76
C ASN A 355 3.87 2.91 22.41
N THR A 356 2.90 3.79 22.62
CA THR A 356 2.98 5.21 22.26
C THR A 356 3.08 6.14 23.49
N GLU A 357 3.11 5.58 24.71
CA GLU A 357 3.10 6.34 25.97
C GLU A 357 4.22 7.38 26.06
N SER A 358 5.41 7.04 25.57
CA SER A 358 6.59 7.91 25.57
C SER A 358 6.81 8.68 24.27
N ALA A 359 5.86 8.61 23.34
CA ALA A 359 6.01 9.26 22.04
C ALA A 359 5.77 10.77 22.14
N GLU A 360 6.71 11.55 21.60
CA GLU A 360 6.68 13.00 21.62
C GLU A 360 6.68 13.60 20.21
N ARG A 361 5.96 14.70 20.02
CA ARG A 361 6.08 15.57 18.85
C ARG A 361 7.26 16.51 19.04
N VAL A 362 8.34 16.27 18.30
CA VAL A 362 9.58 17.06 18.42
C VAL A 362 9.57 18.29 17.52
N ASN A 363 8.92 18.22 16.36
CA ASN A 363 8.81 19.31 15.40
C ASN A 363 7.35 19.51 14.96
N SER A 364 6.76 20.61 15.39
CA SER A 364 5.36 20.97 15.09
C SER A 364 5.13 21.47 13.66
N ASP A 365 6.17 21.81 12.90
CA ASP A 365 6.03 22.17 11.48
C ASP A 365 5.80 20.94 10.61
N VAL A 366 6.28 19.77 11.06
CA VAL A 366 6.15 18.48 10.36
C VAL A 366 4.96 17.68 10.88
N ILE A 367 4.81 17.57 12.22
CA ILE A 367 3.69 16.87 12.88
C ILE A 367 2.95 17.87 13.75
N THR A 368 1.80 18.32 13.28
CA THR A 368 0.94 19.29 14.00
C THR A 368 0.09 18.61 15.07
N GLY A 369 -0.53 19.40 15.95
CA GLY A 369 -1.49 18.89 16.94
C GLY A 369 -2.94 18.95 16.47
N LEU A 370 -3.83 18.28 17.21
CA LEU A 370 -5.29 18.32 16.96
C LEU A 370 -5.89 19.70 17.19
N ASP A 371 -5.25 20.53 18.01
CA ASP A 371 -5.63 21.92 18.31
C ASP A 371 -5.32 22.91 17.18
N ALA A 372 -4.31 22.58 16.35
CA ALA A 372 -3.93 23.36 15.18
C ALA A 372 -3.46 22.43 14.06
N PRO A 373 -4.36 21.65 13.44
CA PRO A 373 -3.98 20.63 12.46
C PRO A 373 -3.46 21.25 11.17
N PHE A 374 -2.60 20.51 10.46
CA PHE A 374 -2.09 20.89 9.14
C PHE A 374 -3.23 21.15 8.14
N GLN A 375 -4.22 20.26 8.12
CA GLN A 375 -5.47 20.47 7.38
C GLN A 375 -6.67 20.04 8.26
N PRO A 376 -7.83 20.71 8.12
CA PRO A 376 -9.02 20.41 8.92
C PRO A 376 -9.51 18.97 8.77
N ALA A 377 -10.33 18.52 9.72
CA ALA A 377 -10.99 17.23 9.64
C ALA A 377 -11.84 17.12 8.36
N GLY A 378 -11.87 15.92 7.76
CA GLY A 378 -12.62 15.65 6.54
C GLY A 378 -11.96 16.09 5.23
N THR A 379 -10.72 16.59 5.27
CA THR A 379 -9.95 17.03 4.09
C THR A 379 -8.94 15.99 3.58
N GLY A 380 -8.81 14.85 4.21
CA GLY A 380 -7.95 13.75 3.77
C GLY A 380 -8.45 13.08 2.48
N THR A 381 -8.78 11.79 2.54
CA THR A 381 -9.43 11.06 1.44
C THR A 381 -10.94 11.10 1.61
N ALA A 382 -11.68 11.36 0.52
CA ALA A 382 -13.13 11.29 0.48
C ALA A 382 -13.61 10.16 -0.42
N VAL A 383 -14.73 9.55 -0.06
CA VAL A 383 -15.45 8.60 -0.91
C VAL A 383 -16.64 9.31 -1.54
N LEU A 384 -16.74 9.20 -2.86
CA LEU A 384 -17.80 9.80 -3.67
C LEU A 384 -18.79 8.72 -4.11
N ARG A 385 -20.07 9.10 -4.23
CA ARG A 385 -21.15 8.27 -4.77
C ARG A 385 -22.00 9.05 -5.74
N GLY A 386 -22.75 8.35 -6.58
CA GLY A 386 -23.64 8.95 -7.54
C GLY A 386 -23.89 8.02 -8.73
N ASN A 387 -24.66 8.49 -9.70
CA ASN A 387 -24.97 7.69 -10.89
C ASN A 387 -23.75 7.36 -11.74
N LEU A 388 -22.63 8.10 -11.59
CA LEU A 388 -21.38 7.80 -12.28
C LEU A 388 -20.51 6.77 -11.52
N CYS A 389 -20.68 6.65 -10.19
CA CYS A 389 -19.94 5.71 -9.34
C CYS A 389 -20.84 5.10 -8.26
N PRO A 390 -21.83 4.26 -8.63
CA PRO A 390 -22.78 3.70 -7.67
C PRO A 390 -22.14 2.89 -6.55
N ASP A 391 -21.05 2.16 -6.83
CA ASP A 391 -20.29 1.39 -5.82
C ASP A 391 -19.19 2.22 -5.15
N GLY A 392 -18.99 3.46 -5.61
CA GLY A 392 -18.10 4.45 -5.04
C GLY A 392 -16.93 4.83 -5.95
N ALA A 393 -16.31 5.92 -5.58
CA ALA A 393 -15.01 6.42 -6.10
C ALA A 393 -14.29 7.12 -4.98
N VAL A 394 -13.00 7.41 -5.13
CA VAL A 394 -12.21 8.08 -4.11
C VAL A 394 -11.47 9.29 -4.66
N ILE A 395 -11.28 10.31 -3.83
CA ILE A 395 -10.44 11.47 -4.13
C ILE A 395 -9.57 11.82 -2.93
N LYS A 396 -8.29 12.14 -3.19
CA LYS A 396 -7.36 12.65 -2.17
C LYS A 396 -7.50 14.18 -2.11
N GLN A 397 -8.41 14.68 -1.26
CA GLN A 397 -8.67 16.12 -1.12
C GLN A 397 -7.43 16.89 -0.66
N SER A 398 -6.61 16.28 0.23
CA SER A 398 -5.40 16.88 0.80
C SER A 398 -4.34 17.24 -0.24
N ALA A 399 -4.43 16.73 -1.46
CA ALA A 399 -3.51 17.02 -2.56
C ALA A 399 -4.21 17.64 -3.78
N ALA A 400 -5.52 17.93 -3.69
CA ALA A 400 -6.33 18.52 -4.74
C ALA A 400 -6.42 20.05 -4.61
N SER A 401 -6.75 20.71 -5.70
CA SER A 401 -6.99 22.16 -5.72
C SER A 401 -8.35 22.49 -5.09
N PRO A 402 -8.43 23.27 -4.01
CA PRO A 402 -9.67 23.51 -3.28
C PRO A 402 -10.82 24.06 -4.13
N HIS A 403 -10.53 24.91 -5.12
CA HIS A 403 -11.55 25.51 -6.01
C HIS A 403 -12.16 24.50 -6.97
N LEU A 404 -11.52 23.36 -7.22
CA LEU A 404 -12.02 22.29 -8.08
C LEU A 404 -12.80 21.20 -7.32
N LEU A 405 -12.86 21.26 -5.98
CA LEU A 405 -13.62 20.28 -5.19
C LEU A 405 -15.14 20.39 -5.39
N THR A 406 -15.61 21.50 -5.97
CA THR A 406 -16.97 21.65 -6.51
C THR A 406 -16.83 22.15 -7.94
N HIS A 407 -17.14 21.28 -8.90
CA HIS A 407 -16.90 21.56 -10.31
C HIS A 407 -18.00 20.96 -11.18
N ARG A 408 -18.34 21.67 -12.28
CA ARG A 408 -19.20 21.17 -13.36
C ARG A 408 -18.56 21.51 -14.69
N GLY A 409 -18.23 20.50 -15.48
CA GLY A 409 -17.60 20.71 -16.78
C GLY A 409 -17.95 19.63 -17.80
N PRO A 410 -17.72 19.91 -19.10
CA PRO A 410 -17.91 18.92 -20.16
C PRO A 410 -16.84 17.83 -20.06
N ALA A 411 -17.24 16.59 -20.28
CA ALA A 411 -16.30 15.46 -20.35
C ALA A 411 -15.50 15.48 -21.66
N ARG A 412 -14.20 15.16 -21.57
CA ARG A 412 -13.39 14.69 -22.70
C ARG A 412 -12.92 13.29 -22.39
N VAL A 413 -13.36 12.32 -23.20
CA VAL A 413 -13.23 10.89 -22.89
C VAL A 413 -12.12 10.25 -23.69
N PHE A 414 -11.30 9.44 -22.99
CA PHE A 414 -10.23 8.64 -23.57
C PHE A 414 -10.41 7.18 -23.14
N ASP A 415 -10.39 6.28 -24.12
CA ASP A 415 -10.61 4.85 -23.90
C ASP A 415 -9.43 4.13 -23.26
N SER A 416 -8.30 4.79 -23.16
CA SER A 416 -7.11 4.32 -22.46
C SER A 416 -6.17 5.50 -22.10
N PRO A 417 -5.24 5.32 -21.16
CA PRO A 417 -4.19 6.32 -20.89
C PRO A 417 -3.32 6.62 -22.12
N GLU A 418 -3.03 5.62 -22.93
CA GLU A 418 -2.24 5.75 -24.15
C GLU A 418 -2.95 6.69 -25.16
N ALA A 419 -4.26 6.51 -25.34
CA ALA A 419 -5.06 7.39 -26.22
C ALA A 419 -5.04 8.86 -25.77
N TYR A 420 -4.95 9.11 -24.47
CA TYR A 420 -4.74 10.46 -23.95
C TYR A 420 -3.34 10.99 -24.28
N HIS A 421 -2.29 10.19 -23.99
CA HIS A 421 -0.91 10.61 -24.19
C HIS A 421 -0.57 10.91 -25.65
N GLU A 422 -1.19 10.23 -26.60
CA GLU A 422 -1.02 10.48 -28.04
C GLU A 422 -1.44 11.89 -28.47
N VAL A 423 -2.40 12.49 -27.75
CA VAL A 423 -2.99 13.78 -28.15
C VAL A 423 -2.86 14.88 -27.08
N ALA A 424 -2.33 14.57 -25.90
CA ALA A 424 -2.29 15.51 -24.78
C ALA A 424 -1.57 16.83 -25.09
N ASP A 425 -0.54 16.78 -25.92
CA ASP A 425 0.28 17.95 -26.29
C ASP A 425 -0.12 18.52 -27.67
N ASP A 426 -1.20 18.02 -28.31
CA ASP A 426 -1.74 18.59 -29.54
C ASP A 426 -2.36 19.97 -29.23
N PRO A 427 -1.90 21.07 -29.88
CA PRO A 427 -2.48 22.40 -29.67
C PRO A 427 -3.98 22.47 -30.03
N GLU A 428 -4.42 21.64 -30.99
CA GLU A 428 -5.81 21.61 -31.48
C GLU A 428 -6.74 20.71 -30.62
N LEU A 429 -6.21 20.02 -29.61
CA LEU A 429 -7.03 19.20 -28.70
C LEU A 429 -8.11 20.09 -28.05
N ASP A 430 -9.38 19.74 -28.25
CA ASP A 430 -10.51 20.47 -27.69
C ASP A 430 -10.66 20.21 -26.18
N ILE A 431 -9.84 20.91 -25.40
CA ILE A 431 -9.82 20.90 -23.93
C ILE A 431 -9.50 22.32 -23.44
N ASP A 432 -10.31 22.80 -22.50
CA ASP A 432 -10.09 24.02 -21.72
C ASP A 432 -9.94 23.72 -20.22
N GLU A 433 -9.75 24.74 -19.40
CA GLU A 433 -9.58 24.64 -17.94
C GLU A 433 -10.80 24.08 -17.20
N ASN A 434 -11.99 24.12 -17.82
CA ASN A 434 -13.23 23.64 -17.23
C ASN A 434 -13.54 22.19 -17.62
N THR A 435 -12.82 21.65 -18.59
CA THR A 435 -13.03 20.29 -19.11
C THR A 435 -12.68 19.24 -18.05
N VAL A 436 -13.54 18.23 -17.91
CA VAL A 436 -13.28 17.04 -17.10
C VAL A 436 -12.64 15.96 -17.97
N ILE A 437 -11.37 15.65 -17.69
CA ILE A 437 -10.66 14.58 -18.41
C ILE A 437 -11.14 13.24 -17.86
N VAL A 438 -11.70 12.40 -18.72
CA VAL A 438 -12.19 11.06 -18.38
C VAL A 438 -11.30 10.00 -19.03
N ILE A 439 -10.67 9.17 -18.21
CA ILE A 439 -9.90 8.00 -18.67
C ILE A 439 -10.57 6.75 -18.17
N ARG A 440 -10.92 5.85 -19.07
CA ARG A 440 -11.64 4.63 -18.74
C ARG A 440 -10.90 3.37 -19.16
N ASN A 441 -11.39 2.22 -18.72
CA ASN A 441 -10.78 0.89 -18.93
C ASN A 441 -9.38 0.75 -18.27
N ALA A 442 -9.11 1.49 -17.19
CA ALA A 442 -7.90 1.41 -16.39
C ALA A 442 -8.14 0.69 -15.05
N GLY A 443 -9.33 0.16 -14.83
CA GLY A 443 -9.71 -0.61 -13.66
C GLY A 443 -9.13 -2.02 -13.62
N PRO A 444 -9.46 -2.81 -12.57
CA PRO A 444 -8.85 -4.13 -12.32
C PRO A 444 -8.91 -5.09 -13.51
N LYS A 445 -10.01 -5.14 -14.25
CA LYS A 445 -10.22 -6.01 -15.42
C LYS A 445 -9.85 -5.35 -16.74
N GLY A 446 -10.19 -4.07 -16.88
CA GLY A 446 -9.95 -3.30 -18.11
C GLY A 446 -8.47 -3.12 -18.42
N TYR A 447 -7.68 -2.90 -17.39
CA TYR A 447 -6.21 -2.88 -17.46
C TYR A 447 -5.66 -3.77 -16.34
N PRO A 448 -5.29 -5.04 -16.63
CA PRO A 448 -4.91 -6.00 -15.60
C PRO A 448 -3.87 -5.46 -14.61
N GLY A 449 -4.22 -5.47 -13.32
CA GLY A 449 -3.44 -4.86 -12.25
C GLY A 449 -3.81 -3.41 -11.94
N MET A 450 -4.77 -2.78 -12.65
CA MET A 450 -5.24 -1.44 -12.32
C MET A 450 -4.07 -0.45 -12.14
N PRO A 451 -3.33 -0.08 -13.20
CA PRO A 451 -2.10 0.70 -13.10
C PRO A 451 -2.31 2.12 -12.58
N GLU A 452 -1.22 2.78 -12.15
CA GLU A 452 -1.22 4.15 -11.62
C GLU A 452 -1.19 5.21 -12.72
N VAL A 453 -2.16 5.17 -13.62
CA VAL A 453 -2.23 5.98 -14.86
C VAL A 453 -3.25 7.11 -14.81
N SER A 454 -3.95 7.27 -13.67
CA SER A 454 -5.07 8.25 -13.60
C SER A 454 -4.60 9.69 -13.44
N ASN A 455 -3.37 9.92 -12.94
CA ASN A 455 -2.78 11.24 -12.82
C ASN A 455 -2.03 11.61 -14.10
N VAL A 456 -2.77 11.71 -15.20
CA VAL A 456 -2.19 12.13 -16.49
C VAL A 456 -1.69 13.56 -16.41
N PRO A 457 -0.58 13.91 -17.13
CA PRO A 457 -0.10 15.28 -17.19
C PRO A 457 -1.13 16.20 -17.82
N LEU A 458 -1.13 17.48 -17.45
CA LEU A 458 -1.98 18.46 -18.11
C LEU A 458 -1.46 18.77 -19.52
N PRO A 459 -2.37 19.13 -20.47
CA PRO A 459 -1.95 19.57 -21.81
C PRO A 459 -0.98 20.74 -21.77
N ALA A 460 0.09 20.67 -22.56
CA ALA A 460 1.15 21.68 -22.56
C ALA A 460 0.63 23.10 -22.82
N LYS A 461 -0.42 23.24 -23.66
CA LYS A 461 -1.07 24.54 -23.93
C LYS A 461 -1.68 25.17 -22.68
N LEU A 462 -2.30 24.35 -21.81
CA LEU A 462 -2.93 24.83 -20.59
C LEU A 462 -1.89 25.13 -19.51
N LEU A 463 -0.85 24.30 -19.39
CA LEU A 463 0.29 24.59 -18.50
C LEU A 463 0.97 25.93 -18.85
N LYS A 464 1.18 26.21 -20.14
CA LYS A 464 1.73 27.49 -20.63
C LYS A 464 0.78 28.66 -20.38
N ALA A 465 -0.53 28.42 -20.38
CA ALA A 465 -1.54 29.43 -20.03
C ALA A 465 -1.66 29.65 -18.50
N GLY A 466 -0.91 28.89 -17.67
CA GLY A 466 -0.89 29.03 -16.22
C GLY A 466 -1.90 28.17 -15.46
N VAL A 467 -2.61 27.27 -16.14
CA VAL A 467 -3.48 26.27 -15.49
C VAL A 467 -2.60 25.28 -14.72
N LYS A 468 -2.90 25.08 -13.44
CA LYS A 468 -2.09 24.23 -12.54
C LYS A 468 -2.75 22.92 -12.17
N ASP A 469 -4.08 22.80 -12.39
CA ASP A 469 -4.85 21.61 -12.07
C ASP A 469 -6.14 21.57 -12.88
N MET A 470 -6.66 20.37 -13.09
CA MET A 470 -7.95 20.11 -13.76
C MET A 470 -8.59 18.89 -13.11
N VAL A 471 -9.93 18.78 -13.23
CA VAL A 471 -10.63 17.58 -12.78
C VAL A 471 -10.35 16.41 -13.73
N ARG A 472 -9.90 15.30 -13.18
CA ARG A 472 -9.68 14.03 -13.86
C ARG A 472 -10.53 12.95 -13.19
N VAL A 473 -11.13 12.07 -13.97
CA VAL A 473 -11.98 10.97 -13.49
C VAL A 473 -11.53 9.66 -14.14
N CYS A 474 -11.24 8.65 -13.35
CA CYS A 474 -10.73 7.38 -13.85
C CYS A 474 -11.14 6.20 -12.96
N ASP A 475 -11.29 5.02 -13.58
CA ASP A 475 -11.46 3.75 -12.87
C ASP A 475 -10.14 3.10 -12.44
N GLY A 476 -9.00 3.70 -12.82
CA GLY A 476 -7.65 3.32 -12.42
C GLY A 476 -7.21 3.91 -11.08
N ARG A 477 -5.91 3.78 -10.80
CA ARG A 477 -5.22 4.35 -9.62
C ARG A 477 -4.31 5.51 -10.03
N MET A 478 -3.89 6.31 -9.06
CA MET A 478 -2.73 7.19 -9.22
C MET A 478 -1.64 6.81 -8.23
N SER A 479 -0.40 7.21 -8.53
CA SER A 479 0.71 7.13 -7.58
C SER A 479 0.37 7.86 -6.28
N GLY A 480 0.75 7.29 -5.13
CA GLY A 480 0.63 7.97 -3.86
C GLY A 480 1.47 9.24 -3.76
N THR A 481 2.42 9.44 -4.69
CA THR A 481 3.28 10.63 -4.80
C THR A 481 2.67 11.72 -5.69
N GLY A 482 1.55 11.42 -6.38
CA GLY A 482 0.86 12.36 -7.27
C GLY A 482 0.01 13.38 -6.51
N TYR A 483 -0.25 14.50 -7.15
CA TYR A 483 -1.09 15.59 -6.67
C TYR A 483 -2.10 16.01 -7.74
N GLY A 484 -3.09 16.82 -7.34
CA GLY A 484 -4.13 17.36 -8.21
C GLY A 484 -5.52 16.75 -7.96
N THR A 485 -6.52 17.30 -8.64
CA THR A 485 -7.93 16.94 -8.48
C THR A 485 -8.27 15.73 -9.34
N VAL A 486 -8.03 14.53 -8.79
CA VAL A 486 -8.21 13.27 -9.50
C VAL A 486 -9.18 12.37 -8.72
N VAL A 487 -10.30 12.04 -9.36
CA VAL A 487 -11.24 11.02 -8.88
C VAL A 487 -10.81 9.66 -9.41
N LEU A 488 -10.65 8.70 -8.52
CA LEU A 488 -10.00 7.42 -8.72
C LEU A 488 -10.93 6.26 -8.37
N HIS A 489 -10.56 5.05 -8.80
CA HIS A 489 -11.24 3.81 -8.39
C HIS A 489 -12.74 3.83 -8.68
N VAL A 490 -13.16 4.54 -9.73
CA VAL A 490 -14.58 4.62 -10.09
C VAL A 490 -15.13 3.20 -10.27
N ALA A 491 -16.14 2.86 -9.48
CA ALA A 491 -16.70 1.52 -9.45
C ALA A 491 -18.23 1.52 -9.61
N PRO A 492 -18.75 0.55 -10.37
CA PRO A 492 -18.04 -0.48 -11.15
C PRO A 492 -17.20 0.12 -12.28
N GLU A 493 -16.05 -0.52 -12.61
CA GLU A 493 -15.17 -0.06 -13.68
C GLU A 493 -15.84 -0.09 -15.07
N ALA A 494 -15.34 0.70 -16.00
CA ALA A 494 -15.89 0.80 -17.36
C ALA A 494 -15.88 -0.55 -18.11
N ALA A 495 -14.82 -1.34 -17.97
CA ALA A 495 -14.65 -2.61 -18.68
C ALA A 495 -15.71 -3.67 -18.36
N VAL A 496 -16.40 -3.56 -17.21
CA VAL A 496 -17.51 -4.45 -16.83
C VAL A 496 -18.89 -3.81 -17.04
N GLY A 497 -18.96 -2.68 -17.76
CA GLY A 497 -20.21 -1.97 -18.04
C GLY A 497 -20.64 -1.00 -16.94
N GLY A 498 -19.71 -0.58 -16.08
CA GLY A 498 -19.95 0.51 -15.13
C GLY A 498 -20.33 1.81 -15.82
N PRO A 499 -20.98 2.76 -15.11
CA PRO A 499 -21.50 3.99 -15.74
C PRO A 499 -20.43 4.83 -16.45
N LEU A 500 -19.16 4.75 -16.04
CA LEU A 500 -18.04 5.43 -16.70
C LEU A 500 -17.91 5.03 -18.18
N ALA A 501 -18.30 3.79 -18.54
CA ALA A 501 -18.33 3.33 -19.93
C ALA A 501 -19.35 4.06 -20.81
N LEU A 502 -20.34 4.71 -20.21
CA LEU A 502 -21.45 5.38 -20.90
C LEU A 502 -21.19 6.86 -21.15
N VAL A 503 -20.14 7.43 -20.57
CA VAL A 503 -19.77 8.84 -20.74
C VAL A 503 -19.32 9.09 -22.17
N ARG A 504 -19.74 10.22 -22.72
CA ARG A 504 -19.36 10.70 -24.05
C ARG A 504 -18.77 12.09 -23.99
N ASP A 505 -18.02 12.47 -25.00
CA ASP A 505 -17.50 13.84 -25.13
C ASP A 505 -18.64 14.85 -25.05
N GLY A 506 -18.42 15.92 -24.28
CA GLY A 506 -19.38 16.98 -24.03
C GLY A 506 -20.41 16.71 -22.94
N ASP A 507 -20.53 15.48 -22.42
CA ASP A 507 -21.44 15.18 -21.31
C ASP A 507 -21.06 15.98 -20.07
N PRO A 508 -21.99 16.64 -19.36
CA PRO A 508 -21.68 17.36 -18.15
C PRO A 508 -21.39 16.38 -16.99
N ILE A 509 -20.22 16.50 -16.38
CA ILE A 509 -19.89 15.82 -15.12
C ILE A 509 -19.95 16.84 -13.99
N VAL A 510 -20.58 16.44 -12.88
CA VAL A 510 -20.71 17.23 -11.66
C VAL A 510 -19.94 16.54 -10.54
N LEU A 511 -18.89 17.19 -10.07
CA LEU A 511 -18.12 16.82 -8.88
C LEU A 511 -18.53 17.74 -7.73
N ASP A 512 -18.96 17.16 -6.61
CA ASP A 512 -19.27 17.89 -5.38
C ASP A 512 -18.70 17.11 -4.19
N VAL A 513 -17.44 17.35 -3.91
CA VAL A 513 -16.70 16.63 -2.86
C VAL A 513 -17.24 16.94 -1.45
N PRO A 514 -17.60 18.19 -1.11
CA PRO A 514 -18.27 18.49 0.15
C PRO A 514 -19.51 17.60 0.42
N ASN A 515 -20.34 17.39 -0.61
CA ASN A 515 -21.53 16.54 -0.52
C ASN A 515 -21.28 15.09 -0.89
N ARG A 516 -20.01 14.69 -1.12
CA ARG A 516 -19.62 13.30 -1.45
C ARG A 516 -20.29 12.77 -2.71
N THR A 517 -20.50 13.62 -3.73
CA THR A 517 -21.18 13.20 -4.95
C THR A 517 -20.32 13.35 -6.21
N LEU A 518 -20.50 12.38 -7.12
CA LEU A 518 -19.98 12.41 -8.48
C LEU A 518 -21.12 11.97 -9.41
N ARG A 519 -21.54 12.85 -10.31
CA ARG A 519 -22.70 12.61 -11.16
C ARG A 519 -22.42 12.89 -12.62
N LEU A 520 -23.01 12.07 -13.47
CA LEU A 520 -23.19 12.33 -14.90
C LEU A 520 -24.56 13.00 -15.10
N ASP A 521 -24.57 14.24 -15.56
CA ASP A 521 -25.79 15.05 -15.72
C ASP A 521 -26.40 14.81 -17.10
N VAL A 522 -26.81 13.57 -17.35
CA VAL A 522 -27.45 13.07 -18.57
C VAL A 522 -28.74 12.35 -18.16
N ASP A 523 -29.76 12.49 -18.96
CA ASP A 523 -31.09 11.89 -18.73
C ASP A 523 -31.00 10.35 -18.61
N ASP A 524 -31.75 9.77 -17.69
CA ASP A 524 -31.76 8.33 -17.44
C ASP A 524 -32.20 7.51 -18.66
N THR A 525 -33.08 8.06 -19.49
CA THR A 525 -33.53 7.43 -20.74
C THR A 525 -32.35 7.30 -21.72
N GLU A 526 -31.55 8.35 -21.85
CA GLU A 526 -30.36 8.34 -22.71
C GLU A 526 -29.29 7.36 -22.12
N LEU A 527 -29.09 7.35 -20.82
CA LEU A 527 -28.17 6.40 -20.18
C LEU A 527 -28.61 4.95 -20.41
N THR A 528 -29.91 4.67 -20.33
CA THR A 528 -30.46 3.35 -20.63
C THR A 528 -30.18 2.97 -22.09
N ARG A 529 -30.45 3.87 -23.03
CA ARG A 529 -30.17 3.67 -24.47
C ARG A 529 -28.67 3.41 -24.73
N ARG A 530 -27.78 4.14 -24.06
CA ARG A 530 -26.33 3.93 -24.17
C ARG A 530 -25.95 2.56 -23.64
N ARG A 531 -26.55 2.12 -22.54
CA ARG A 531 -26.31 0.81 -21.94
C ARG A 531 -26.70 -0.35 -22.84
N GLU A 532 -27.81 -0.24 -23.56
CA GLU A 532 -28.26 -1.25 -24.53
C GLU A 532 -27.28 -1.44 -25.71
N THR A 533 -26.59 -0.36 -26.08
CA THR A 533 -25.61 -0.37 -27.18
C THR A 533 -24.18 -0.63 -26.74
N TRP A 534 -23.90 -0.59 -25.41
CA TRP A 534 -22.58 -0.85 -24.90
C TRP A 534 -22.12 -2.29 -25.16
N ARG A 535 -20.86 -2.47 -25.44
CA ARG A 535 -20.22 -3.78 -25.58
C ARG A 535 -18.95 -3.81 -24.76
N ALA A 536 -18.70 -4.93 -24.08
CA ALA A 536 -17.46 -5.13 -23.33
C ALA A 536 -16.25 -5.03 -24.28
N PRO A 537 -15.16 -4.43 -23.83
CA PRO A 537 -13.88 -4.48 -24.56
C PRO A 537 -13.49 -5.92 -24.89
N ALA A 538 -12.83 -6.11 -26.03
CA ALA A 538 -12.35 -7.43 -26.41
C ALA A 538 -11.34 -7.95 -25.36
N GLU A 539 -11.46 -9.24 -25.01
CA GLU A 539 -10.53 -9.89 -24.09
C GLU A 539 -9.12 -9.91 -24.70
N ARG A 540 -8.18 -9.22 -24.05
CA ARG A 540 -6.79 -9.10 -24.53
C ARG A 540 -5.93 -10.30 -24.20
N HIS A 541 -6.28 -11.04 -23.14
CA HIS A 541 -5.51 -12.17 -22.61
C HIS A 541 -6.35 -13.44 -22.61
N THR A 542 -5.93 -14.44 -23.38
CA THR A 542 -6.65 -15.73 -23.51
C THR A 542 -5.97 -16.86 -22.74
N SER A 543 -4.83 -16.61 -22.11
CA SER A 543 -4.05 -17.59 -21.34
C SER A 543 -3.05 -16.91 -20.41
N GLY A 544 -2.40 -17.69 -19.55
CA GLY A 544 -1.38 -17.21 -18.63
C GLY A 544 -1.93 -16.46 -17.42
N TYR A 545 -1.02 -15.84 -16.66
CA TYR A 545 -1.39 -15.20 -15.39
C TYR A 545 -2.33 -13.99 -15.59
N ALA A 546 -2.13 -13.18 -16.62
CA ALA A 546 -3.00 -12.03 -16.89
C ALA A 546 -4.45 -12.47 -17.17
N TRP A 547 -4.65 -13.59 -17.87
CA TRP A 547 -5.98 -14.20 -18.05
C TRP A 547 -6.54 -14.69 -16.71
N LEU A 548 -5.77 -15.46 -15.93
CA LEU A 548 -6.20 -15.91 -14.59
C LEU A 548 -6.63 -14.72 -13.73
N TYR A 549 -5.86 -13.65 -13.75
CA TYR A 549 -6.14 -12.43 -13.01
C TYR A 549 -7.48 -11.81 -13.43
N THR A 550 -7.70 -11.55 -14.72
CA THR A 550 -8.92 -10.91 -15.22
C THR A 550 -10.18 -11.74 -14.97
N GLN A 551 -10.07 -13.08 -14.98
CA GLN A 551 -11.20 -13.96 -14.67
C GLN A 551 -11.62 -13.88 -13.18
N ASN A 552 -10.68 -13.66 -12.26
CA ASN A 552 -10.92 -13.85 -10.82
C ASN A 552 -10.85 -12.55 -10.00
N VAL A 553 -10.26 -11.47 -10.52
CA VAL A 553 -10.09 -10.24 -9.77
C VAL A 553 -11.44 -9.56 -9.47
N GLU A 554 -11.59 -9.14 -8.22
CA GLU A 554 -12.72 -8.33 -7.75
C GLU A 554 -12.52 -6.85 -8.10
N GLN A 555 -13.57 -6.06 -7.96
CA GLN A 555 -13.55 -4.63 -8.21
C GLN A 555 -12.71 -3.87 -7.17
N ALA A 556 -12.31 -2.64 -7.49
CA ALA A 556 -11.46 -1.80 -6.65
C ALA A 556 -12.01 -1.60 -5.22
N HIS A 557 -13.32 -1.34 -5.09
CA HIS A 557 -13.99 -1.17 -3.79
C HIS A 557 -14.01 -2.44 -2.93
N GLN A 558 -13.73 -3.60 -3.54
CA GLN A 558 -13.63 -4.90 -2.88
C GLN A 558 -12.17 -5.32 -2.60
N GLY A 559 -11.19 -4.42 -2.87
CA GLY A 559 -9.78 -4.67 -2.61
C GLY A 559 -8.98 -5.18 -3.81
N ALA A 560 -9.60 -5.37 -4.99
CA ALA A 560 -8.98 -5.96 -6.18
C ALA A 560 -8.16 -7.24 -5.86
N ASP A 561 -8.69 -8.07 -4.95
CA ASP A 561 -8.14 -9.39 -4.62
C ASP A 561 -8.86 -10.47 -5.43
N PHE A 562 -8.49 -11.74 -5.25
CA PHE A 562 -9.24 -12.86 -5.77
C PHE A 562 -10.27 -13.32 -4.73
N GLY A 563 -11.55 -13.34 -5.08
CA GLY A 563 -12.64 -13.63 -4.15
C GLY A 563 -12.49 -14.99 -3.46
N PHE A 564 -11.91 -16.00 -4.15
CA PHE A 564 -11.64 -17.32 -3.57
C PHE A 564 -10.52 -17.33 -2.51
N LEU A 565 -9.81 -16.23 -2.29
CA LEU A 565 -8.76 -16.10 -1.29
C LEU A 565 -9.23 -15.40 0.00
N ARG A 566 -10.50 -15.03 0.10
CA ARG A 566 -11.04 -14.41 1.32
C ARG A 566 -11.10 -15.40 2.48
N GLY A 567 -10.90 -14.90 3.69
CA GLY A 567 -10.84 -15.67 4.93
C GLY A 567 -9.48 -16.34 5.16
N SER A 568 -9.20 -16.70 6.40
CA SER A 568 -8.02 -17.48 6.74
C SER A 568 -8.20 -18.93 6.32
N ARG A 569 -7.17 -19.52 5.71
CA ARG A 569 -7.14 -20.96 5.39
C ARG A 569 -6.36 -21.78 6.41
N GLY A 570 -5.79 -21.08 7.43
CA GLY A 570 -5.10 -21.68 8.56
C GLY A 570 -3.73 -22.29 8.21
N HIS A 571 -3.14 -22.89 9.23
CA HIS A 571 -1.76 -23.39 9.24
C HIS A 571 -1.67 -24.88 9.54
N GLU A 572 -2.71 -25.64 9.22
CA GLU A 572 -2.66 -27.11 9.34
C GLU A 572 -1.45 -27.67 8.62
N VAL A 573 -0.85 -28.70 9.23
CA VAL A 573 0.31 -29.39 8.64
C VAL A 573 -0.15 -30.12 7.39
N PRO A 574 0.46 -29.83 6.21
CA PRO A 574 0.13 -30.58 5.01
C PRO A 574 0.47 -32.06 5.14
N ARG A 575 -0.16 -32.87 4.29
CA ARG A 575 0.10 -34.30 4.22
C ARG A 575 1.57 -34.58 3.89
N ASP A 576 2.19 -35.53 4.60
CA ASP A 576 3.56 -35.98 4.35
C ASP A 576 3.70 -36.55 2.92
N SER A 577 4.84 -36.26 2.31
CA SER A 577 5.19 -36.69 0.95
C SER A 577 6.19 -37.87 0.90
N HIS A 578 6.67 -38.38 2.06
CA HIS A 578 7.72 -39.43 2.14
C HIS A 578 7.25 -40.74 2.81
#